data_67c89dc345077bd53384abc60e8a68d7
#
_entry.id   67c89dc345077bd53384abc60e8a68d7
#
_cell.length_a   1.000
_cell.length_b   1.000
_cell.length_c   1.000
_cell.angle_alpha   90.00
_cell.angle_beta   90.00
_cell.angle_gamma   90.00
#
_symmetry.space_group_name_H-M   'P 1'
#
loop_
_entity.id
_entity.type
_entity.pdbx_description
1 polymer ?
#
loop_
_entity_poly.entity_id
_entity_poly.type
_entity_poly.pdbx_seq_one_letter_code
_entity_poly.pdbx_strand_id
1 'polypeptide(L)'
;KALSEKWLDLKKIEICANALNRYQSVIKNMLPMLGEKKLVSSITKEDLLFVRRDLLTGYQKLSNGKTSSIKGRSVVTVNYYMTTIAGMFQFATDNGYTSGNPFNGLAPLKKSKVKPDPLTRDEFIRFIEACRHQQTKNLWILAVYTGIRHGELVSLAWEDIDLKARTITIRRNYTKLGEFTPPKTDAGTGRTIHLVQPAIDALKSQAEMTMLGKQHSVEVKQREYGRTAVHKCTFVFSPQVTKQQQLSGPHYKVDSIRESWTSILKRAGLRHRKSYQSRHTYACWSLAAGANPSFIASQMGHTNAQMVFNVYGAWMKDNNHEQIELLNKRLSESVPCMPHKKVG
;
A
#
# COMPACT_ATOMS: atom_id res chain seq x y z
N LYS A 1 0.48 32.13 -6.59
CA LYS A 1 1.21 31.71 -5.38
C LYS A 1 0.34 31.89 -4.13
N ALA A 2 -0.18 33.09 -3.82
CA ALA A 2 -1.00 33.35 -2.61
C ALA A 2 -2.19 32.36 -2.45
N LEU A 3 -2.91 32.04 -3.54
CA LEU A 3 -4.00 31.05 -3.51
C LEU A 3 -3.52 29.68 -3.03
N SER A 4 -2.38 29.21 -3.54
CA SER A 4 -1.86 27.87 -3.19
C SER A 4 -1.40 27.79 -1.74
N GLU A 5 -0.85 28.86 -1.18
CA GLU A 5 -0.46 28.94 0.23
C GLU A 5 -1.71 28.87 1.11
N LYS A 6 -2.73 29.66 0.80
CA LYS A 6 -4.02 29.66 1.52
C LYS A 6 -4.71 28.29 1.46
N TRP A 7 -4.76 27.69 0.28
CA TRP A 7 -5.36 26.36 0.09
C TRP A 7 -4.62 25.27 0.86
N LEU A 8 -3.27 25.27 0.84
CA LEU A 8 -2.48 24.29 1.58
C LEU A 8 -2.63 24.44 3.09
N ASP A 9 -2.75 25.65 3.60
CA ASP A 9 -2.94 25.89 5.04
C ASP A 9 -4.27 25.30 5.52
N LEU A 10 -5.34 25.50 4.76
CA LEU A 10 -6.63 24.87 5.05
C LEU A 10 -6.57 23.33 4.92
N LYS A 11 -5.89 22.82 3.88
CA LYS A 11 -5.72 21.36 3.71
C LYS A 11 -4.91 20.69 4.82
N LYS A 12 -4.08 21.42 5.54
CA LYS A 12 -3.27 20.90 6.64
C LYS A 12 -4.09 20.26 7.77
N ILE A 13 -5.30 20.75 8.01
CA ILE A 13 -6.19 20.20 9.04
C ILE A 13 -7.08 19.06 8.50
N GLU A 14 -7.24 18.95 7.16
CA GLU A 14 -8.14 17.97 6.53
C GLU A 14 -7.44 16.67 6.12
N ILE A 15 -6.14 16.73 5.80
CA ILE A 15 -5.42 15.62 5.23
C ILE A 15 -4.20 15.22 6.05
N CYS A 16 -3.80 13.95 5.97
CA CYS A 16 -2.60 13.47 6.67
C CYS A 16 -1.32 14.09 6.10
N ALA A 17 -0.25 14.14 6.93
CA ALA A 17 1.03 14.75 6.59
C ALA A 17 1.65 14.23 5.28
N ASN A 18 1.54 12.92 5.01
CA ASN A 18 2.01 12.34 3.74
C ASN A 18 1.27 12.88 2.51
N ALA A 19 -0.04 13.12 2.62
CA ALA A 19 -0.82 13.70 1.53
C ALA A 19 -0.48 15.19 1.37
N LEU A 20 -0.33 15.92 2.46
CA LEU A 20 0.08 17.32 2.45
C LEU A 20 1.44 17.51 1.77
N ASN A 21 2.45 16.72 2.13
CA ASN A 21 3.78 16.76 1.51
C ASN A 21 3.71 16.49 -0.01
N ARG A 22 2.84 15.58 -0.44
CA ARG A 22 2.61 15.33 -1.86
C ARG A 22 1.95 16.50 -2.56
N TYR A 23 0.97 17.17 -1.93
CA TYR A 23 0.33 18.37 -2.47
C TYR A 23 1.33 19.52 -2.59
N GLN A 24 2.14 19.75 -1.56
CA GLN A 24 3.24 20.74 -1.59
C GLN A 24 4.22 20.46 -2.73
N SER A 25 4.60 19.20 -2.94
CA SER A 25 5.46 18.80 -4.05
C SER A 25 4.82 19.05 -5.42
N VAL A 26 3.52 18.79 -5.57
CA VAL A 26 2.78 19.08 -6.81
C VAL A 26 2.78 20.57 -7.08
N ILE A 27 2.42 21.39 -6.09
CA ILE A 27 2.37 22.83 -6.21
C ILE A 27 3.74 23.41 -6.54
N LYS A 28 4.81 22.99 -5.84
CA LYS A 28 6.19 23.40 -6.12
C LYS A 28 6.62 23.15 -7.59
N ASN A 29 6.12 22.07 -8.20
CA ASN A 29 6.44 21.75 -9.59
C ASN A 29 5.51 22.45 -10.59
N MET A 30 4.24 22.66 -10.23
CA MET A 30 3.23 23.20 -11.15
C MET A 30 3.18 24.74 -11.20
N LEU A 31 3.43 25.41 -10.08
CA LEU A 31 3.38 26.87 -10.01
C LEU A 31 4.30 27.58 -11.02
N PRO A 32 5.57 27.19 -11.19
CA PRO A 32 6.43 27.80 -12.20
C PRO A 32 5.90 27.63 -13.63
N MET A 33 5.25 26.50 -13.92
CA MET A 33 4.71 26.19 -15.24
C MET A 33 3.43 26.99 -15.54
N LEU A 34 2.64 27.28 -14.51
CA LEU A 34 1.40 28.08 -14.60
C LEU A 34 1.66 29.59 -14.53
N GLY A 35 2.86 29.98 -14.11
CA GLY A 35 3.23 31.39 -13.84
C GLY A 35 2.87 31.83 -12.43
N GLU A 36 3.86 31.91 -11.55
CA GLU A 36 3.66 32.19 -10.10
C GLU A 36 2.93 33.50 -9.80
N LYS A 37 3.09 34.51 -10.69
CA LYS A 37 2.47 35.84 -10.59
C LYS A 37 1.19 35.99 -11.42
N LYS A 38 0.84 35.00 -12.25
CA LYS A 38 -0.34 35.02 -13.13
C LYS A 38 -1.61 35.02 -12.27
N LEU A 39 -2.60 35.83 -12.65
CA LEU A 39 -3.90 35.85 -11.99
C LEU A 39 -4.60 34.50 -12.19
N VAL A 40 -5.26 33.98 -11.15
CA VAL A 40 -5.98 32.70 -11.23
C VAL A 40 -7.06 32.72 -12.28
N SER A 41 -7.79 33.86 -12.39
CA SER A 41 -8.85 34.07 -13.38
C SER A 41 -8.38 34.10 -14.84
N SER A 42 -7.07 34.33 -15.06
CA SER A 42 -6.50 34.36 -16.43
C SER A 42 -5.91 33.04 -16.88
N ILE A 43 -5.94 31.99 -16.04
CA ILE A 43 -5.47 30.65 -16.41
C ILE A 43 -6.57 29.93 -17.18
N THR A 44 -6.24 29.55 -18.42
CA THR A 44 -7.15 28.93 -19.34
C THR A 44 -6.99 27.40 -19.39
N LYS A 45 -7.97 26.72 -19.99
CA LYS A 45 -7.87 25.28 -20.26
C LYS A 45 -6.69 24.97 -21.20
N GLU A 46 -6.35 25.86 -22.12
CA GLU A 46 -5.23 25.73 -23.03
C GLU A 46 -3.88 25.74 -22.26
N ASP A 47 -3.70 26.67 -21.31
CA ASP A 47 -2.54 26.66 -20.43
C ASP A 47 -2.35 25.31 -19.74
N LEU A 48 -3.45 24.70 -19.25
CA LEU A 48 -3.42 23.40 -18.60
C LEU A 48 -3.06 22.25 -19.55
N LEU A 49 -3.49 22.34 -20.82
CA LEU A 49 -3.12 21.36 -21.84
C LEU A 49 -1.63 21.43 -22.17
N PHE A 50 -1.05 22.62 -22.27
CA PHE A 50 0.41 22.79 -22.46
C PHE A 50 1.18 22.24 -21.25
N VAL A 51 0.80 22.60 -20.03
CA VAL A 51 1.43 22.06 -18.83
C VAL A 51 1.33 20.54 -18.76
N ARG A 52 0.18 19.95 -19.11
CA ARG A 52 -0.01 18.51 -19.17
C ARG A 52 0.90 17.84 -20.20
N ARG A 53 1.05 18.44 -21.39
CA ARG A 53 1.98 17.99 -22.44
C ARG A 53 3.41 17.99 -21.89
N ASP A 54 3.85 19.12 -21.35
CA ASP A 54 5.23 19.31 -20.88
C ASP A 54 5.57 18.36 -19.71
N LEU A 55 4.61 18.10 -18.82
CA LEU A 55 4.77 17.09 -17.79
C LEU A 55 4.95 15.69 -18.35
N LEU A 56 4.32 15.36 -19.48
CA LEU A 56 4.43 14.04 -20.13
C LEU A 56 5.72 13.89 -20.93
N THR A 57 6.06 14.89 -21.74
CA THR A 57 7.16 14.80 -22.69
C THR A 57 8.50 15.23 -22.09
N GLY A 58 8.46 15.99 -21.01
CA GLY A 58 9.61 16.68 -20.43
C GLY A 58 9.68 18.13 -20.89
N TYR A 59 10.45 18.95 -20.16
CA TYR A 59 10.57 20.37 -20.41
C TYR A 59 11.91 20.92 -19.92
N GLN A 60 12.31 22.07 -20.46
CA GLN A 60 13.47 22.80 -19.99
C GLN A 60 13.09 23.68 -18.81
N LYS A 61 13.83 23.60 -17.73
CA LYS A 61 13.66 24.42 -16.54
C LYS A 61 14.87 25.35 -16.39
N LEU A 62 14.59 26.63 -16.38
CA LEU A 62 15.58 27.66 -16.02
C LEU A 62 15.59 27.87 -14.51
N SER A 63 16.73 27.72 -13.87
CA SER A 63 16.91 27.97 -12.44
C SER A 63 18.31 28.53 -12.19
N ASN A 64 18.40 29.70 -11.53
CA ASN A 64 19.67 30.38 -11.23
C ASN A 64 20.58 30.55 -12.47
N GLY A 65 20.02 30.96 -13.60
CA GLY A 65 20.74 31.12 -14.86
C GLY A 65 21.20 29.83 -15.56
N LYS A 66 20.89 28.67 -15.00
CA LYS A 66 21.21 27.36 -15.59
C LYS A 66 19.94 26.68 -16.11
N THR A 67 20.01 26.21 -17.34
CA THR A 67 18.93 25.41 -17.95
C THR A 67 19.16 23.93 -17.65
N SER A 68 18.15 23.26 -17.11
CA SER A 68 18.14 21.82 -16.84
C SER A 68 16.99 21.15 -17.57
N SER A 69 17.25 20.00 -18.20
CA SER A 69 16.22 19.19 -18.83
C SER A 69 15.50 18.35 -17.80
N ILE A 70 14.19 18.50 -17.69
CA ILE A 70 13.33 17.69 -16.82
C ILE A 70 12.69 16.59 -17.67
N LYS A 71 12.97 15.33 -17.31
CA LYS A 71 12.40 14.17 -17.99
C LYS A 71 10.88 14.08 -17.79
N GLY A 72 10.17 13.64 -18.81
CA GLY A 72 8.72 13.39 -18.78
C GLY A 72 8.30 12.44 -17.66
N ARG A 73 7.13 12.68 -17.12
CA ARG A 73 6.54 11.92 -16.01
C ARG A 73 5.59 10.84 -16.53
N SER A 74 5.35 9.80 -15.72
CA SER A 74 4.35 8.78 -16.04
C SER A 74 2.93 9.38 -16.06
N VAL A 75 2.05 8.81 -16.89
CA VAL A 75 0.62 9.17 -16.97
C VAL A 75 -0.04 9.22 -15.59
N VAL A 76 0.28 8.26 -14.70
CA VAL A 76 -0.24 8.22 -13.34
C VAL A 76 0.18 9.45 -12.53
N THR A 77 1.43 9.87 -12.66
CA THR A 77 1.95 11.07 -11.97
C THR A 77 1.32 12.33 -12.55
N VAL A 78 1.20 12.42 -13.88
CA VAL A 78 0.56 13.58 -14.53
C VAL A 78 -0.90 13.71 -14.11
N ASN A 79 -1.67 12.63 -14.18
CA ASN A 79 -3.08 12.64 -13.71
C ASN A 79 -3.18 13.06 -12.25
N TYR A 80 -2.29 12.58 -11.39
CA TYR A 80 -2.27 12.98 -9.98
C TYR A 80 -2.00 14.49 -9.82
N TYR A 81 -1.05 15.05 -10.59
CA TYR A 81 -0.75 16.48 -10.59
C TYR A 81 -1.97 17.30 -11.03
N MET A 82 -2.56 16.93 -12.17
CA MET A 82 -3.74 17.59 -12.70
C MET A 82 -4.91 17.56 -11.72
N THR A 83 -5.20 16.40 -11.11
CA THR A 83 -6.27 16.28 -10.12
C THR A 83 -6.02 17.12 -8.86
N THR A 84 -4.77 17.17 -8.38
CA THR A 84 -4.42 17.98 -7.20
C THR A 84 -4.65 19.46 -7.46
N ILE A 85 -4.20 19.96 -8.61
CA ILE A 85 -4.38 21.38 -8.98
C ILE A 85 -5.85 21.68 -9.32
N ALA A 86 -6.57 20.74 -9.93
CA ALA A 86 -8.02 20.90 -10.13
C ALA A 86 -8.77 21.13 -8.82
N GLY A 87 -8.38 20.43 -7.73
CA GLY A 87 -8.93 20.68 -6.40
C GLY A 87 -8.62 22.07 -5.86
N MET A 88 -7.43 22.63 -6.14
CA MET A 88 -7.09 24.01 -5.78
C MET A 88 -7.92 25.02 -6.60
N PHE A 89 -8.16 24.78 -7.88
CA PHE A 89 -9.01 25.65 -8.71
C PHE A 89 -10.48 25.53 -8.34
N GLN A 90 -10.93 24.35 -7.92
CA GLN A 90 -12.29 24.20 -7.37
C GLN A 90 -12.45 25.05 -6.10
N PHE A 91 -11.50 25.00 -5.18
CA PHE A 91 -11.48 25.87 -4.02
C PHE A 91 -11.52 27.36 -4.43
N ALA A 92 -10.78 27.75 -5.47
CA ALA A 92 -10.80 29.13 -5.96
C ALA A 92 -12.17 29.55 -6.48
N THR A 93 -12.85 28.65 -7.21
CA THR A 93 -14.22 28.89 -7.74
C THR A 93 -15.23 28.99 -6.60
N ASP A 94 -15.20 28.04 -5.67
CA ASP A 94 -16.14 27.98 -4.53
C ASP A 94 -16.01 29.21 -3.59
N ASN A 95 -14.85 29.84 -3.58
CA ASN A 95 -14.59 31.06 -2.77
C ASN A 95 -14.58 32.37 -3.60
N GLY A 96 -15.05 32.36 -4.84
CA GLY A 96 -15.22 33.56 -5.67
C GLY A 96 -13.92 34.18 -6.21
N TYR A 97 -12.79 33.48 -6.16
CA TYR A 97 -11.52 33.96 -6.74
C TYR A 97 -11.47 33.84 -8.27
N THR A 98 -12.36 33.04 -8.84
CA THR A 98 -12.54 32.87 -10.30
C THR A 98 -14.00 32.48 -10.59
N SER A 99 -14.50 32.84 -11.76
CA SER A 99 -15.87 32.55 -12.21
C SER A 99 -16.08 31.06 -12.57
N GLY A 100 -15.02 30.30 -12.78
CA GLY A 100 -15.11 28.89 -13.16
C GLY A 100 -13.80 28.14 -12.99
N ASN A 101 -13.88 26.81 -12.95
CA ASN A 101 -12.73 25.93 -12.87
C ASN A 101 -12.25 25.54 -14.27
N PRO A 102 -11.04 25.93 -14.72
CA PRO A 102 -10.55 25.64 -16.05
C PRO A 102 -10.28 24.12 -16.30
N PHE A 103 -10.33 23.30 -15.24
CA PHE A 103 -10.25 21.84 -15.35
C PHE A 103 -11.56 21.17 -15.74
N ASN A 104 -12.69 21.91 -15.76
CA ASN A 104 -13.97 21.34 -16.15
C ASN A 104 -13.92 20.80 -17.59
N GLY A 105 -14.37 19.55 -17.75
CA GLY A 105 -14.30 18.83 -19.01
C GLY A 105 -12.89 18.41 -19.46
N LEU A 106 -11.87 18.50 -18.58
CA LEU A 106 -10.54 17.96 -18.85
C LEU A 106 -10.43 16.52 -18.37
N ALA A 107 -10.69 15.56 -19.27
CA ALA A 107 -10.58 14.14 -18.94
C ALA A 107 -9.15 13.73 -18.55
N PRO A 108 -8.99 12.80 -17.57
CA PRO A 108 -7.70 12.25 -17.26
C PRO A 108 -7.16 11.42 -18.43
N LEU A 109 -5.83 11.35 -18.54
CA LEU A 109 -5.15 10.53 -19.53
C LEU A 109 -5.39 9.05 -19.26
N LYS A 110 -5.62 8.28 -20.32
CA LYS A 110 -5.74 6.82 -20.24
C LYS A 110 -4.45 6.20 -19.71
N LYS A 111 -4.57 5.30 -18.75
CA LYS A 111 -3.43 4.56 -18.18
C LYS A 111 -3.52 3.08 -18.53
N SER A 112 -2.37 2.48 -18.83
CA SER A 112 -2.28 1.02 -18.97
C SER A 112 -2.46 0.34 -17.61
N LYS A 113 -3.18 -0.79 -17.59
CA LYS A 113 -3.26 -1.63 -16.40
C LYS A 113 -1.92 -2.34 -16.21
N VAL A 114 -1.29 -2.13 -15.06
CA VAL A 114 -0.08 -2.86 -14.68
C VAL A 114 -0.53 -4.17 -14.02
N LYS A 115 -0.14 -5.29 -14.62
CA LYS A 115 -0.41 -6.61 -14.02
C LYS A 115 0.52 -6.83 -12.81
N PRO A 116 0.04 -7.47 -11.73
CA PRO A 116 0.89 -7.97 -10.67
C PRO A 116 1.95 -8.92 -11.21
N ASP A 117 3.09 -8.94 -10.53
CA ASP A 117 4.23 -9.77 -10.84
C ASP A 117 4.66 -10.58 -9.60
N PRO A 118 3.80 -11.56 -9.17
CA PRO A 118 4.05 -12.34 -7.97
C PRO A 118 5.30 -13.20 -8.11
N LEU A 119 5.87 -13.61 -6.98
CA LEU A 119 6.87 -14.67 -6.96
C LEU A 119 6.19 -16.02 -7.25
N THR A 120 6.86 -16.87 -8.02
CA THR A 120 6.51 -18.30 -8.09
C THR A 120 6.91 -18.99 -6.78
N ARG A 121 6.49 -20.24 -6.57
CA ARG A 121 6.88 -21.02 -5.39
C ARG A 121 8.38 -21.22 -5.33
N ASP A 122 9.00 -21.60 -6.44
CA ASP A 122 10.46 -21.83 -6.54
C ASP A 122 11.25 -20.53 -6.36
N GLU A 123 10.78 -19.42 -6.94
CA GLU A 123 11.38 -18.11 -6.73
C GLU A 123 11.33 -17.70 -5.26
N PHE A 124 10.23 -18.01 -4.55
CA PHE A 124 10.10 -17.69 -3.14
C PHE A 124 11.02 -18.56 -2.28
N ILE A 125 11.18 -19.84 -2.57
CA ILE A 125 12.14 -20.72 -1.89
C ILE A 125 13.55 -20.14 -2.02
N ARG A 126 14.00 -19.87 -3.24
CA ARG A 126 15.32 -19.26 -3.49
C ARG A 126 15.48 -17.89 -2.80
N PHE A 127 14.40 -17.11 -2.76
CA PHE A 127 14.38 -15.82 -2.08
C PHE A 127 14.62 -15.98 -0.56
N ILE A 128 13.94 -16.93 0.09
CA ILE A 128 14.06 -17.21 1.52
C ILE A 128 15.45 -17.79 1.85
N GLU A 129 15.96 -18.70 1.02
CA GLU A 129 17.32 -19.26 1.18
C GLU A 129 18.41 -18.18 1.09
N ALA A 130 18.24 -17.20 0.22
CA ALA A 130 19.15 -16.07 0.07
C ALA A 130 19.08 -15.05 1.23
N CYS A 131 18.17 -15.20 2.19
CA CYS A 131 18.14 -14.37 3.40
C CYS A 131 19.29 -14.76 4.35
N ARG A 132 20.06 -13.75 4.80
CA ARG A 132 21.22 -13.97 5.69
C ARG A 132 20.85 -14.22 7.15
N HIS A 133 19.72 -13.67 7.61
CA HIS A 133 19.31 -13.70 9.01
C HIS A 133 17.94 -14.36 9.14
N GLN A 134 17.75 -15.16 10.19
CA GLN A 134 16.49 -15.85 10.45
C GLN A 134 15.33 -14.86 10.62
N GLN A 135 15.53 -13.75 11.32
CA GLN A 135 14.51 -12.70 11.43
C GLN A 135 14.05 -12.16 10.07
N THR A 136 14.98 -12.05 9.11
CA THR A 136 14.64 -11.59 7.75
C THR A 136 13.83 -12.64 6.99
N LYS A 137 14.13 -13.93 7.18
CA LYS A 137 13.29 -15.04 6.66
C LYS A 137 11.90 -14.96 7.23
N ASN A 138 11.78 -14.89 8.56
CA ASN A 138 10.51 -14.81 9.27
C ASN A 138 9.66 -13.62 8.81
N LEU A 139 10.28 -12.44 8.64
CA LEU A 139 9.63 -11.23 8.16
C LEU A 139 8.99 -11.42 6.78
N TRP A 140 9.74 -11.97 5.82
CA TRP A 140 9.24 -12.13 4.46
C TRP A 140 8.28 -13.31 4.31
N ILE A 141 8.44 -14.37 5.10
CA ILE A 141 7.45 -15.45 5.18
C ILE A 141 6.13 -14.87 5.70
N LEU A 142 6.15 -14.14 6.81
CA LEU A 142 4.94 -13.50 7.34
C LEU A 142 4.32 -12.55 6.31
N ALA A 143 5.11 -11.71 5.64
CA ALA A 143 4.62 -10.77 4.65
C ALA A 143 3.91 -11.45 3.46
N VAL A 144 4.47 -12.56 2.96
CA VAL A 144 3.93 -13.28 1.80
C VAL A 144 2.71 -14.13 2.19
N TYR A 145 2.68 -14.72 3.39
CA TYR A 145 1.57 -15.57 3.81
C TYR A 145 0.42 -14.83 4.51
N THR A 146 0.53 -13.52 4.71
CA THR A 146 -0.53 -12.68 5.30
C THR A 146 -0.99 -11.54 4.39
N GLY A 147 -0.19 -11.18 3.39
CA GLY A 147 -0.47 -10.02 2.56
C GLY A 147 -0.49 -8.68 3.31
N ILE A 148 0.08 -8.60 4.51
CA ILE A 148 0.16 -7.41 5.34
C ILE A 148 0.89 -6.27 4.62
N ARG A 149 0.48 -5.01 4.83
CA ARG A 149 1.20 -3.86 4.27
C ARG A 149 2.52 -3.63 5.00
N HIS A 150 3.55 -3.16 4.30
CA HIS A 150 4.88 -2.98 4.89
C HIS A 150 4.90 -2.06 6.11
N GLY A 151 4.11 -0.98 6.10
CA GLY A 151 4.01 -0.10 7.26
C GLY A 151 3.32 -0.75 8.46
N GLU A 152 2.37 -1.64 8.21
CA GLU A 152 1.71 -2.46 9.24
C GLU A 152 2.68 -3.53 9.77
N LEU A 153 3.44 -4.18 8.87
CA LEU A 153 4.42 -5.20 9.20
C LEU A 153 5.54 -4.69 10.14
N VAL A 154 6.11 -3.52 9.83
CA VAL A 154 7.19 -2.93 10.66
C VAL A 154 6.69 -2.35 11.98
N SER A 155 5.40 -2.08 12.09
CA SER A 155 4.77 -1.59 13.32
C SER A 155 4.06 -2.68 14.12
N LEU A 156 4.15 -3.94 13.70
CA LEU A 156 3.55 -5.07 14.37
C LEU A 156 4.23 -5.31 15.73
N ALA A 157 3.41 -5.51 16.76
CA ALA A 157 3.86 -5.80 18.11
C ALA A 157 3.30 -7.15 18.58
N TRP A 158 3.94 -7.77 19.55
CA TRP A 158 3.48 -9.04 20.12
C TRP A 158 2.10 -8.93 20.77
N GLU A 159 1.75 -7.74 21.29
CA GLU A 159 0.43 -7.42 21.83
C GLU A 159 -0.70 -7.41 20.78
N ASP A 160 -0.36 -7.52 19.52
CA ASP A 160 -1.31 -7.61 18.40
C ASP A 160 -1.55 -9.06 17.95
N ILE A 161 -0.82 -10.03 18.51
CA ILE A 161 -0.77 -11.41 18.04
C ILE A 161 -1.37 -12.36 19.07
N ASP A 162 -2.35 -13.15 18.65
CA ASP A 162 -2.85 -14.30 19.39
C ASP A 162 -2.45 -15.59 18.67
N LEU A 163 -1.42 -16.26 19.18
CA LEU A 163 -0.92 -17.52 18.62
C LEU A 163 -1.88 -18.69 18.86
N LYS A 164 -2.74 -18.65 19.92
CA LYS A 164 -3.73 -19.68 20.20
C LYS A 164 -4.91 -19.56 19.23
N ALA A 165 -5.43 -18.35 19.07
CA ALA A 165 -6.48 -18.05 18.08
C ALA A 165 -5.95 -18.01 16.64
N ARG A 166 -4.62 -18.06 16.44
CA ARG A 166 -3.95 -17.95 15.14
C ARG A 166 -4.34 -16.67 14.39
N THR A 167 -4.26 -15.53 15.07
CA THR A 167 -4.68 -14.24 14.52
C THR A 167 -3.69 -13.13 14.78
N ILE A 168 -3.73 -12.11 13.91
CA ILE A 168 -3.06 -10.82 14.08
C ILE A 168 -4.11 -9.72 13.97
N THR A 169 -4.17 -8.82 14.93
CA THR A 169 -4.99 -7.60 14.86
C THR A 169 -4.17 -6.43 14.36
N ILE A 170 -4.57 -5.80 13.27
CA ILE A 170 -3.83 -4.68 12.67
C ILE A 170 -4.30 -3.37 13.30
N ARG A 171 -3.52 -2.84 14.23
CA ARG A 171 -3.86 -1.64 15.01
C ARG A 171 -3.20 -0.36 14.50
N ARG A 172 -2.04 -0.46 13.84
CA ARG A 172 -1.22 0.70 13.44
C ARG A 172 -0.43 0.45 12.16
N ASN A 173 0.08 1.54 11.62
CA ASN A 173 0.91 1.58 10.43
C ASN A 173 2.03 2.61 10.63
N TYR A 174 3.26 2.26 10.31
CA TYR A 174 4.39 3.18 10.33
C TYR A 174 4.59 3.80 8.95
N THR A 175 4.57 5.12 8.89
CA THR A 175 4.67 5.88 7.64
C THR A 175 6.13 6.12 7.23
N LYS A 176 6.34 6.56 5.99
CA LYS A 176 7.67 6.99 5.53
C LYS A 176 8.19 8.26 6.23
N LEU A 177 7.29 9.06 6.80
CA LEU A 177 7.66 10.25 7.57
C LEU A 177 8.10 9.93 9.01
N GLY A 178 8.13 8.65 9.38
CA GLY A 178 8.53 8.25 10.71
C GLY A 178 7.41 8.36 11.75
N GLU A 179 6.16 8.33 11.33
CA GLU A 179 5.00 8.48 12.20
C GLU A 179 4.18 7.20 12.28
N PHE A 180 3.67 6.87 13.48
CA PHE A 180 2.65 5.86 13.62
C PHE A 180 1.27 6.47 13.39
N THR A 181 0.46 5.80 12.59
CA THR A 181 -0.91 6.18 12.23
C THR A 181 -1.81 4.95 12.26
N PRO A 182 -3.14 5.09 12.28
CA PRO A 182 -4.03 3.98 11.95
C PRO A 182 -3.75 3.44 10.54
N PRO A 183 -4.18 2.22 10.22
CA PRO A 183 -4.16 1.70 8.87
C PRO A 183 -4.84 2.65 7.87
N LYS A 184 -4.41 2.59 6.60
CA LYS A 184 -4.81 3.55 5.56
C LYS A 184 -6.32 3.61 5.30
N THR A 185 -7.02 2.50 5.47
CA THR A 185 -8.47 2.35 5.19
C THR A 185 -9.21 2.01 6.46
N ASP A 186 -10.50 2.36 6.54
CA ASP A 186 -11.36 1.97 7.68
C ASP A 186 -11.46 0.46 7.78
N ALA A 187 -11.70 -0.23 6.66
CA ALA A 187 -11.67 -1.69 6.58
C ALA A 187 -10.32 -2.33 6.97
N GLY A 188 -9.25 -1.53 6.98
CA GLY A 188 -7.92 -1.97 7.43
C GLY A 188 -7.69 -1.78 8.92
N THR A 189 -8.45 -0.89 9.57
CA THR A 189 -8.27 -0.53 10.98
C THR A 189 -8.94 -1.56 11.88
N GLY A 190 -8.17 -2.15 12.80
CA GLY A 190 -8.66 -3.19 13.71
C GLY A 190 -9.01 -4.52 13.03
N ARG A 191 -8.68 -4.69 11.73
CA ARG A 191 -8.94 -5.95 11.06
C ARG A 191 -8.13 -7.09 11.64
N THR A 192 -8.73 -8.26 11.64
CA THR A 192 -8.07 -9.50 12.05
C THR A 192 -7.57 -10.25 10.82
N ILE A 193 -6.29 -10.62 10.83
CA ILE A 193 -5.68 -11.52 9.84
C ILE A 193 -5.63 -12.92 10.46
N HIS A 194 -6.23 -13.90 9.79
CA HIS A 194 -6.13 -15.32 10.15
C HIS A 194 -4.86 -15.93 9.55
N LEU A 195 -4.12 -16.66 10.39
CA LEU A 195 -2.79 -17.16 10.05
C LEU A 195 -2.84 -18.60 9.52
N VAL A 196 -2.22 -18.80 8.38
CA VAL A 196 -1.89 -20.12 7.85
C VAL A 196 -0.61 -20.65 8.51
N GLN A 197 -0.41 -21.97 8.47
CA GLN A 197 0.68 -22.63 9.20
C GLN A 197 2.07 -22.03 8.95
N PRO A 198 2.51 -21.71 7.71
CA PRO A 198 3.83 -21.10 7.50
C PRO A 198 4.01 -19.75 8.20
N ALA A 199 2.94 -18.96 8.32
CA ALA A 199 2.99 -17.69 9.05
C ALA A 199 3.11 -17.90 10.56
N ILE A 200 2.45 -18.94 11.10
CA ILE A 200 2.54 -19.32 12.51
C ILE A 200 3.97 -19.79 12.83
N ASP A 201 4.54 -20.63 11.99
CA ASP A 201 5.91 -21.17 12.20
C ASP A 201 6.95 -20.05 12.17
N ALA A 202 6.80 -19.10 11.24
CA ALA A 202 7.63 -17.91 11.19
C ALA A 202 7.51 -17.04 12.46
N LEU A 203 6.29 -16.88 13.00
CA LEU A 203 6.07 -16.15 14.26
C LEU A 203 6.61 -16.90 15.47
N LYS A 204 6.48 -18.21 15.54
CA LYS A 204 7.07 -19.03 16.61
C LYS A 204 8.60 -18.88 16.62
N SER A 205 9.24 -19.03 15.46
CA SER A 205 10.69 -18.79 15.33
C SER A 205 11.09 -17.35 15.67
N GLN A 206 10.24 -16.37 15.36
CA GLN A 206 10.49 -14.97 15.70
C GLN A 206 10.30 -14.67 17.19
N ALA A 207 9.41 -15.39 17.88
CA ALA A 207 9.13 -15.23 19.30
C ALA A 207 10.38 -15.48 20.16
N GLU A 208 11.18 -16.47 19.79
CA GLU A 208 12.46 -16.78 20.47
C GLU A 208 13.44 -15.60 20.47
N MET A 209 13.33 -14.70 19.49
CA MET A 209 14.25 -13.57 19.32
C MET A 209 13.74 -12.27 19.95
N THR A 210 12.43 -12.02 19.95
CA THR A 210 11.90 -10.68 20.24
C THR A 210 10.70 -10.63 21.18
N MET A 211 10.08 -11.76 21.52
CA MET A 211 8.84 -11.75 22.33
C MET A 211 9.08 -11.24 23.75
N LEU A 212 10.24 -11.52 24.34
CA LEU A 212 10.67 -11.01 25.64
C LEU A 212 11.48 -9.71 25.54
N GLY A 213 11.40 -9.03 24.41
CA GLY A 213 12.09 -7.77 24.17
C GLY A 213 11.52 -6.61 24.99
N LYS A 214 12.23 -5.47 24.95
CA LYS A 214 11.80 -4.26 25.64
C LYS A 214 10.49 -3.72 25.04
N GLN A 215 9.53 -3.41 25.90
CA GLN A 215 8.30 -2.71 25.52
C GLN A 215 8.56 -1.21 25.35
N HIS A 216 8.05 -0.64 24.27
CA HIS A 216 8.16 0.78 23.92
C HIS A 216 6.80 1.44 23.86
N SER A 217 6.68 2.65 24.40
CA SER A 217 5.51 3.49 24.22
C SER A 217 5.65 4.29 22.92
N VAL A 218 4.65 4.20 22.03
CA VAL A 218 4.62 4.94 20.77
C VAL A 218 3.35 5.76 20.65
N GLU A 219 3.48 6.99 20.17
CA GLU A 219 2.33 7.84 19.85
C GLU A 219 1.78 7.52 18.47
N VAL A 220 0.51 7.17 18.42
CA VAL A 220 -0.22 6.88 17.17
C VAL A 220 -1.13 8.08 16.87
N LYS A 221 -0.79 8.87 15.85
CA LYS A 221 -1.62 10.00 15.37
C LYS A 221 -2.94 9.45 14.88
N GLN A 222 -4.03 9.95 15.40
CA GLN A 222 -5.37 9.52 15.01
C GLN A 222 -5.81 10.20 13.70
N ARG A 223 -6.98 9.80 13.16
CA ARG A 223 -7.56 10.45 11.97
C ARG A 223 -8.10 11.83 12.26
N GLU A 224 -8.57 12.04 13.49
CA GLU A 224 -8.98 13.36 13.95
C GLU A 224 -7.73 14.25 14.13
N TYR A 225 -7.82 15.46 13.64
CA TYR A 225 -6.74 16.43 13.74
C TYR A 225 -6.33 16.69 15.19
N GLY A 226 -5.05 16.64 15.44
CA GLY A 226 -4.46 16.92 16.75
C GLY A 226 -4.63 15.80 17.79
N ARG A 227 -5.34 14.70 17.49
CA ARG A 227 -5.48 13.57 18.42
C ARG A 227 -4.37 12.54 18.26
N THR A 228 -3.87 12.04 19.39
CA THR A 228 -2.93 10.94 19.49
C THR A 228 -3.43 9.88 20.49
N ALA A 229 -3.00 8.64 20.32
CA ALA A 229 -3.17 7.56 21.28
C ALA A 229 -1.82 6.92 21.57
N VAL A 230 -1.56 6.55 22.82
CA VAL A 230 -0.33 5.87 23.21
C VAL A 230 -0.54 4.39 23.18
N HIS A 231 0.29 3.68 22.38
CA HIS A 231 0.33 2.22 22.33
C HIS A 231 1.63 1.70 22.96
N LYS A 232 1.52 0.68 23.80
CA LYS A 232 2.66 -0.09 24.28
C LYS A 232 2.96 -1.20 23.30
N CYS A 233 4.21 -1.31 22.87
CA CYS A 233 4.60 -2.18 21.75
C CYS A 233 5.92 -2.92 22.06
N THR A 234 5.86 -4.23 22.11
CA THR A 234 7.03 -5.11 21.99
C THR A 234 7.12 -5.52 20.53
N PHE A 235 7.99 -4.86 19.76
CA PHE A 235 8.02 -5.04 18.30
C PHE A 235 8.43 -6.43 17.87
N VAL A 236 7.65 -7.04 16.97
CA VAL A 236 7.91 -8.38 16.43
C VAL A 236 9.23 -8.42 15.65
N PHE A 237 9.48 -7.38 14.84
CA PHE A 237 10.71 -7.28 14.04
C PHE A 237 11.54 -6.08 14.49
N SER A 238 12.70 -6.36 15.11
CA SER A 238 13.61 -5.34 15.61
C SER A 238 14.98 -5.43 14.95
N PRO A 239 15.52 -4.32 14.40
CA PRO A 239 16.86 -4.32 13.85
C PRO A 239 17.94 -4.58 14.90
N GLN A 240 17.63 -4.42 16.18
CA GLN A 240 18.55 -4.67 17.30
C GLN A 240 18.98 -6.14 17.42
N VAL A 241 18.18 -7.07 16.88
CA VAL A 241 18.52 -8.50 16.81
C VAL A 241 19.64 -8.79 15.79
N THR A 242 19.74 -7.99 14.73
CA THR A 242 20.65 -8.26 13.59
C THR A 242 21.80 -7.27 13.48
N LYS A 243 21.78 -6.18 14.24
CA LYS A 243 22.80 -5.12 14.25
C LYS A 243 23.22 -4.82 15.69
N GLN A 244 24.40 -4.20 15.86
CA GLN A 244 24.82 -3.73 17.18
C GLN A 244 23.74 -2.85 17.82
N GLN A 245 23.36 -3.19 19.04
CA GLN A 245 22.18 -2.67 19.77
C GLN A 245 22.12 -1.13 19.88
N GLN A 246 23.25 -0.44 19.89
CA GLN A 246 23.33 0.98 20.21
C GLN A 246 22.93 1.95 19.08
N LEU A 247 22.87 1.50 17.82
CA LEU A 247 22.68 2.38 16.65
C LEU A 247 21.34 2.18 15.93
N SER A 248 20.48 1.29 16.40
CA SER A 248 19.24 0.93 15.72
C SER A 248 18.02 1.22 16.60
N GLY A 249 16.98 1.82 16.01
CA GLY A 249 15.69 1.98 16.68
C GLY A 249 15.01 0.63 16.99
N PRO A 250 13.91 0.64 17.77
CA PRO A 250 13.25 -0.58 18.23
C PRO A 250 12.52 -1.36 17.13
N HIS A 251 12.27 -0.75 15.99
CA HIS A 251 11.58 -1.37 14.84
C HIS A 251 12.23 -0.97 13.52
N TYR A 252 11.98 -1.73 12.45
CA TYR A 252 12.47 -1.38 11.11
C TYR A 252 11.75 -0.16 10.54
N LYS A 253 12.46 0.61 9.71
CA LYS A 253 11.84 1.59 8.81
C LYS A 253 11.31 0.86 7.56
N VAL A 254 10.24 1.40 6.95
CA VAL A 254 9.67 0.81 5.73
C VAL A 254 10.70 0.73 4.60
N ASP A 255 11.56 1.74 4.45
CA ASP A 255 12.57 1.75 3.40
C ASP A 255 13.67 0.70 3.65
N SER A 256 14.06 0.43 4.92
CA SER A 256 15.04 -0.61 5.25
C SER A 256 14.59 -2.01 4.81
N ILE A 257 13.31 -2.38 5.01
CA ILE A 257 12.82 -3.67 4.54
C ILE A 257 12.71 -3.72 3.01
N ARG A 258 12.43 -2.59 2.34
CA ARG A 258 12.41 -2.51 0.86
C ARG A 258 13.81 -2.69 0.26
N GLU A 259 14.83 -2.12 0.87
CA GLU A 259 16.24 -2.32 0.50
C GLU A 259 16.66 -3.77 0.74
N SER A 260 16.26 -4.36 1.87
CA SER A 260 16.47 -5.78 2.17
C SER A 260 15.89 -6.67 1.07
N TRP A 261 14.64 -6.45 0.66
CA TRP A 261 14.00 -7.15 -0.45
C TRP A 261 14.81 -7.10 -1.74
N THR A 262 15.24 -5.90 -2.15
CA THR A 262 16.03 -5.71 -3.36
C THR A 262 17.37 -6.45 -3.30
N SER A 263 18.03 -6.40 -2.15
CA SER A 263 19.30 -7.09 -1.92
C SER A 263 19.14 -8.62 -1.93
N ILE A 264 18.02 -9.14 -1.39
CA ILE A 264 17.73 -10.58 -1.40
C ILE A 264 17.45 -11.06 -2.83
N LEU A 265 16.62 -10.33 -3.61
CA LEU A 265 16.37 -10.68 -5.01
C LEU A 265 17.68 -10.79 -5.80
N LYS A 266 18.59 -9.82 -5.61
CA LYS A 266 19.91 -9.83 -6.27
C LYS A 266 20.73 -11.08 -5.88
N ARG A 267 20.79 -11.45 -4.59
CA ARG A 267 21.49 -12.63 -4.12
C ARG A 267 20.88 -13.93 -4.60
N ALA A 268 19.55 -13.98 -4.69
CA ALA A 268 18.82 -15.14 -5.17
C ALA A 268 18.88 -15.32 -6.71
N GLY A 269 19.54 -14.41 -7.43
CA GLY A 269 19.57 -14.42 -8.89
C GLY A 269 18.19 -14.19 -9.52
N LEU A 270 17.30 -13.46 -8.82
CA LEU A 270 15.95 -13.17 -9.27
C LEU A 270 15.89 -11.78 -9.90
N ARG A 271 15.03 -11.65 -10.92
CA ARG A 271 14.77 -10.34 -11.54
C ARG A 271 14.23 -9.33 -10.53
N HIS A 272 14.53 -8.06 -10.75
CA HIS A 272 14.07 -7.00 -9.86
C HIS A 272 12.55 -6.88 -9.85
N ARG A 273 11.98 -6.88 -8.66
CA ARG A 273 10.57 -6.60 -8.37
C ARG A 273 10.47 -5.65 -7.19
N LYS A 274 9.45 -4.79 -7.19
CA LYS A 274 9.16 -3.95 -6.02
C LYS A 274 8.74 -4.81 -4.84
N SER A 275 9.15 -4.47 -3.63
CA SER A 275 8.84 -5.26 -2.42
C SER A 275 7.34 -5.44 -2.16
N TYR A 276 6.49 -4.54 -2.67
CA TYR A 276 5.03 -4.66 -2.58
C TYR A 276 4.48 -5.90 -3.31
N GLN A 277 5.30 -6.54 -4.16
CA GLN A 277 4.95 -7.83 -4.76
C GLN A 277 4.80 -8.96 -3.74
N SER A 278 5.34 -8.86 -2.52
CA SER A 278 5.04 -9.80 -1.42
C SER A 278 3.53 -9.89 -1.17
N ARG A 279 2.85 -8.73 -1.13
CA ARG A 279 1.40 -8.68 -0.95
C ARG A 279 0.61 -9.12 -2.19
N HIS A 280 1.12 -8.85 -3.39
CA HIS A 280 0.54 -9.37 -4.62
C HIS A 280 0.68 -10.90 -4.69
N THR A 281 1.82 -11.44 -4.23
CA THR A 281 2.07 -12.89 -4.15
C THR A 281 1.04 -13.57 -3.24
N TYR A 282 0.76 -13.00 -2.05
CA TYR A 282 -0.31 -13.50 -1.18
C TYR A 282 -1.64 -13.63 -1.92
N ALA A 283 -2.09 -12.54 -2.57
CA ALA A 283 -3.38 -12.52 -3.24
C ALA A 283 -3.44 -13.54 -4.41
N CYS A 284 -2.39 -13.58 -5.25
CA CYS A 284 -2.33 -14.49 -6.39
C CYS A 284 -2.31 -15.96 -5.94
N TRP A 285 -1.51 -16.28 -4.92
CA TRP A 285 -1.42 -17.65 -4.40
C TRP A 285 -2.71 -18.09 -3.71
N SER A 286 -3.34 -17.18 -2.95
CA SER A 286 -4.61 -17.48 -2.28
C SER A 286 -5.72 -17.75 -3.28
N LEU A 287 -5.82 -16.93 -4.35
CA LEU A 287 -6.79 -17.14 -5.43
C LEU A 287 -6.51 -18.44 -6.19
N ALA A 288 -5.24 -18.71 -6.54
CA ALA A 288 -4.84 -19.94 -7.21
C ALA A 288 -5.09 -21.19 -6.35
N ALA A 289 -5.17 -21.04 -5.03
CA ALA A 289 -5.55 -22.08 -4.08
C ALA A 289 -7.08 -22.17 -3.83
N GLY A 290 -7.90 -21.41 -4.56
CA GLY A 290 -9.35 -21.44 -4.45
C GLY A 290 -9.94 -20.66 -3.27
N ALA A 291 -9.15 -19.78 -2.60
CA ALA A 291 -9.68 -19.01 -1.49
C ALA A 291 -10.70 -17.96 -1.97
N ASN A 292 -11.75 -17.77 -1.16
CA ASN A 292 -12.81 -16.80 -1.45
C ASN A 292 -12.25 -15.36 -1.60
N PRO A 293 -12.53 -14.65 -2.72
CA PRO A 293 -12.05 -13.29 -2.93
C PRO A 293 -12.47 -12.29 -1.86
N SER A 294 -13.65 -12.45 -1.25
CA SER A 294 -14.11 -11.60 -0.14
C SER A 294 -13.28 -11.83 1.13
N PHE A 295 -12.92 -13.09 1.41
CA PHE A 295 -11.99 -13.42 2.48
C PHE A 295 -10.61 -12.78 2.23
N ILE A 296 -10.06 -12.92 1.03
CA ILE A 296 -8.77 -12.30 0.67
C ILE A 296 -8.85 -10.77 0.82
N ALA A 297 -9.94 -10.13 0.37
CA ALA A 297 -10.15 -8.71 0.52
C ALA A 297 -10.15 -8.27 1.99
N SER A 298 -10.85 -8.99 2.87
CA SER A 298 -10.88 -8.70 4.31
C SER A 298 -9.49 -8.86 4.94
N GLN A 299 -8.79 -9.96 4.67
CA GLN A 299 -7.43 -10.21 5.15
C GLN A 299 -6.48 -9.07 4.73
N MET A 300 -6.57 -8.62 3.49
CA MET A 300 -5.78 -7.52 2.96
C MET A 300 -6.25 -6.14 3.45
N GLY A 301 -7.43 -5.99 4.04
CA GLY A 301 -8.03 -4.70 4.41
C GLY A 301 -8.36 -3.85 3.18
N HIS A 302 -8.98 -4.47 2.18
CA HIS A 302 -9.65 -3.81 1.07
C HIS A 302 -11.10 -3.52 1.45
N THR A 303 -11.65 -2.41 0.98
CA THR A 303 -13.04 -2.01 1.26
C THR A 303 -14.06 -2.94 0.64
N ASN A 304 -13.71 -3.61 -0.47
CA ASN A 304 -14.57 -4.60 -1.14
C ASN A 304 -13.75 -5.61 -1.95
N ALA A 305 -14.40 -6.70 -2.33
CA ALA A 305 -13.78 -7.77 -3.13
C ALA A 305 -13.53 -7.36 -4.58
N GLN A 306 -14.19 -6.31 -5.09
CA GLN A 306 -14.03 -5.87 -6.48
C GLN A 306 -12.58 -5.53 -6.81
N MET A 307 -11.82 -4.99 -5.83
CA MET A 307 -10.41 -4.72 -6.02
C MET A 307 -9.60 -6.01 -6.22
N VAL A 308 -9.95 -7.09 -5.53
CA VAL A 308 -9.31 -8.41 -5.70
C VAL A 308 -9.60 -8.94 -7.11
N PHE A 309 -10.85 -8.91 -7.56
CA PHE A 309 -11.22 -9.33 -8.91
C PHE A 309 -10.54 -8.50 -10.00
N ASN A 310 -10.55 -7.17 -9.88
CA ASN A 310 -9.99 -6.27 -10.89
C ASN A 310 -8.47 -6.41 -11.06
N VAL A 311 -7.77 -6.75 -9.98
CA VAL A 311 -6.29 -6.81 -9.98
C VAL A 311 -5.80 -8.24 -10.18
N TYR A 312 -6.48 -9.22 -9.58
CA TYR A 312 -5.97 -10.59 -9.47
C TYR A 312 -6.86 -11.66 -10.14
N GLY A 313 -7.98 -11.28 -10.75
CA GLY A 313 -8.91 -12.25 -11.36
C GLY A 313 -8.27 -13.20 -12.37
N ALA A 314 -7.21 -12.77 -13.05
CA ALA A 314 -6.46 -13.64 -13.98
C ALA A 314 -5.76 -14.85 -13.31
N TRP A 315 -5.65 -14.87 -11.98
CA TRP A 315 -5.11 -16.00 -11.20
C TRP A 315 -6.21 -16.92 -10.65
N MET A 316 -7.47 -16.59 -10.86
CA MET A 316 -8.55 -17.52 -10.62
C MET A 316 -8.49 -18.56 -11.73
N LYS A 317 -8.20 -19.80 -11.37
CA LYS A 317 -8.22 -20.90 -12.34
C LYS A 317 -9.67 -21.16 -12.74
N ASP A 318 -9.90 -21.37 -14.04
CA ASP A 318 -11.13 -21.99 -14.54
C ASP A 318 -11.15 -23.49 -14.17
N ASN A 319 -11.24 -23.77 -12.89
CA ASN A 319 -11.21 -25.12 -12.35
C ASN A 319 -12.65 -25.58 -12.06
N ASN A 320 -13.46 -25.61 -13.13
CA ASN A 320 -14.87 -26.01 -13.03
C ASN A 320 -15.03 -27.36 -12.35
N HIS A 321 -14.12 -28.31 -12.60
CA HIS A 321 -14.15 -29.65 -11.99
C HIS A 321 -13.98 -29.57 -10.47
N GLU A 322 -12.95 -28.90 -9.96
CA GLU A 322 -12.73 -28.74 -8.51
C GLU A 322 -13.87 -27.94 -7.84
N GLN A 323 -14.47 -26.97 -8.55
CA GLN A 323 -15.63 -26.23 -8.04
C GLN A 323 -16.86 -27.12 -7.93
N ILE A 324 -17.11 -27.96 -8.93
CA ILE A 324 -18.21 -28.92 -8.90
C ILE A 324 -18.00 -29.97 -7.79
N GLU A 325 -16.79 -30.49 -7.63
CA GLU A 325 -16.47 -31.42 -6.54
C GLU A 325 -16.70 -30.77 -5.16
N LEU A 326 -16.26 -29.52 -4.98
CA LEU A 326 -16.50 -28.77 -3.74
C LEU A 326 -18.00 -28.58 -3.47
N LEU A 327 -18.78 -28.25 -4.51
CA LEU A 327 -20.23 -28.09 -4.41
C LEU A 327 -20.90 -29.41 -4.09
N ASN A 328 -20.53 -30.48 -4.78
CA ASN A 328 -21.04 -31.83 -4.53
C ASN A 328 -20.77 -32.23 -3.08
N LYS A 329 -19.54 -32.03 -2.57
CA LYS A 329 -19.20 -32.35 -1.19
C LYS A 329 -20.03 -31.56 -0.18
N ARG A 330 -20.22 -30.26 -0.39
CA ARG A 330 -20.93 -29.39 0.58
C ARG A 330 -22.46 -29.47 0.47
N LEU A 331 -22.99 -29.66 -0.72
CA LEU A 331 -24.44 -29.71 -0.95
C LEU A 331 -25.02 -31.10 -0.73
N SER A 332 -24.27 -32.17 -1.02
CA SER A 332 -24.70 -33.53 -0.77
C SER A 332 -24.87 -33.86 0.74
N GLU A 333 -24.16 -33.19 1.62
CA GLU A 333 -24.34 -33.30 3.07
C GLU A 333 -25.72 -32.76 3.54
N SER A 334 -26.41 -32.00 2.70
CA SER A 334 -27.66 -31.28 3.04
C SER A 334 -28.91 -31.87 2.37
N VAL A 335 -28.77 -32.88 1.49
CA VAL A 335 -29.90 -33.46 0.75
C VAL A 335 -30.22 -34.85 1.31
N PRO A 336 -31.46 -35.08 1.77
CA PRO A 336 -31.89 -36.46 2.11
C PRO A 336 -31.72 -37.39 0.91
N CYS A 337 -31.12 -38.57 1.14
CA CYS A 337 -30.92 -39.55 0.12
C CYS A 337 -32.28 -39.93 -0.51
N MET A 338 -32.54 -39.51 -1.75
CA MET A 338 -33.74 -39.91 -2.48
C MET A 338 -33.61 -41.39 -2.84
N PRO A 339 -34.51 -42.26 -2.43
CA PRO A 339 -34.47 -43.66 -2.81
C PRO A 339 -34.66 -43.77 -4.32
N HIS A 340 -33.68 -44.36 -5.02
CA HIS A 340 -33.82 -44.69 -6.42
C HIS A 340 -35.00 -45.68 -6.58
N LYS A 341 -36.11 -45.24 -7.18
CA LYS A 341 -37.12 -46.18 -7.69
C LYS A 341 -36.42 -47.07 -8.72
N LYS A 342 -36.28 -48.34 -8.41
CA LYS A 342 -35.96 -49.34 -9.43
C LYS A 342 -37.09 -49.31 -10.45
N VAL A 343 -36.78 -48.85 -11.66
CA VAL A 343 -37.64 -49.02 -12.80
C VAL A 343 -37.58 -50.51 -13.16
N GLY A 344 -38.70 -51.22 -12.92
CA GLY A 344 -38.91 -52.61 -13.30
C GLY A 344 -39.23 -52.71 -14.78
#